data_a38fd7881a94de89f7b7c424a5b71364
#
_entry.id   a38fd7881a94de89f7b7c424a5b71364
#
_cell.length_a   1.000
_cell.length_b   1.000
_cell.length_c   1.000
_cell.angle_alpha   90.00
_cell.angle_beta   90.00
_cell.angle_gamma   90.00
#
_symmetry.space_group_name_H-M   'P 1'
#
loop_
_entity.id
_entity.type
_entity.pdbx_description
1 polymer ?
#
loop_
_entity_poly.entity_id
_entity_poly.type
_entity_poly.pdbx_seq_one_letter_code
_entity_poly.pdbx_strand_id
1 'polypeptide(L)'
;MSKISGTLEWAVANANCITGCRHDCVYCFARYNACERFKNVEMGDWPKEKVNWKNAKKRWSKIDGTIMFPTTHDITPNEGELKTLDASIECLKNILKPGNDVLIVSKPHIECITKICKELAVYKDKVLFRFTIGAMDNEILKHWEPNAPSFGERFDCLQHAFKAGFKTSVSSEPMLDSDGVIQMFDMLEPYVTDAIWIGKMNNVRQRVKVQTAADKKYVDMIVKGQTDARIREIYETLKDDPKVRWKESFKTVLGLELAEEAGTDK
;
A
#
# COMPACT_ATOMS: atom_id res chain seq x y z
N MET A 1 -20.91 4.93 16.19
CA MET A 1 -20.38 3.98 15.19
C MET A 1 -18.85 4.05 15.21
N SER A 2 -18.14 2.96 15.02
CA SER A 2 -16.66 3.00 14.91
C SER A 2 -16.30 3.68 13.59
N LYS A 3 -15.36 4.64 13.65
CA LYS A 3 -14.87 5.37 12.47
C LYS A 3 -14.24 4.41 11.48
N ILE A 4 -14.65 4.46 10.21
CA ILE A 4 -14.00 3.70 9.13
C ILE A 4 -12.64 4.35 8.83
N SER A 5 -11.57 3.57 8.88
CA SER A 5 -10.21 4.04 8.65
C SER A 5 -9.26 2.91 8.24
N GLY A 6 -8.11 3.26 7.70
CA GLY A 6 -7.09 2.29 7.30
C GLY A 6 -7.54 1.41 6.14
N THR A 7 -7.39 0.10 6.26
CA THR A 7 -7.76 -0.85 5.19
C THR A 7 -9.26 -0.94 4.96
N LEU A 8 -10.06 -0.63 5.97
CA LEU A 8 -11.53 -0.65 5.87
C LEU A 8 -12.09 0.48 5.00
N GLU A 9 -11.33 1.52 4.71
CA GLU A 9 -11.74 2.52 3.72
C GLU A 9 -11.89 1.89 2.32
N TRP A 10 -11.08 0.87 2.01
CA TRP A 10 -10.95 0.30 0.67
C TRP A 10 -11.54 -1.10 0.50
N ALA A 11 -11.73 -1.84 1.60
CA ALA A 11 -12.14 -3.23 1.52
C ALA A 11 -12.97 -3.67 2.71
N VAL A 12 -13.83 -4.66 2.48
CA VAL A 12 -14.68 -5.26 3.52
C VAL A 12 -13.98 -6.41 4.27
N ALA A 13 -12.92 -6.97 3.66
CA ALA A 13 -12.15 -8.06 4.25
C ALA A 13 -10.67 -7.97 3.85
N ASN A 14 -9.83 -8.56 4.69
CA ASN A 14 -8.38 -8.59 4.52
C ASN A 14 -7.88 -10.03 4.40
N ALA A 15 -6.87 -10.25 3.55
CA ALA A 15 -6.19 -11.52 3.42
C ALA A 15 -4.67 -11.33 3.53
N ASN A 16 -4.00 -12.27 4.20
CA ASN A 16 -2.55 -12.30 4.36
C ASN A 16 -2.07 -13.75 4.41
N CYS A 17 -0.93 -14.04 3.82
CA CYS A 17 -0.33 -15.37 3.83
C CYS A 17 1.14 -15.40 4.25
N ILE A 18 1.71 -14.26 4.62
CA ILE A 18 3.09 -14.14 5.08
C ILE A 18 3.10 -13.41 6.43
N THR A 19 3.96 -13.83 7.34
CA THR A 19 4.30 -13.13 8.58
C THR A 19 5.69 -12.51 8.40
N GLY A 20 5.84 -11.24 8.78
CA GLY A 20 7.03 -10.45 8.50
C GLY A 20 6.97 -9.80 7.12
N CYS A 21 7.94 -8.94 6.83
CA CYS A 21 8.07 -8.26 5.54
C CYS A 21 9.51 -7.79 5.36
N ARG A 22 10.18 -8.28 4.30
CA ARG A 22 11.58 -7.93 4.04
C ARG A 22 11.81 -6.47 3.67
N HIS A 23 10.78 -5.74 3.24
CA HIS A 23 10.91 -4.31 2.97
C HIS A 23 11.27 -3.50 4.22
N ASP A 24 10.91 -3.98 5.41
CA ASP A 24 11.26 -3.42 6.72
C ASP A 24 11.06 -1.90 6.84
N CYS A 25 9.95 -1.41 6.31
CA CYS A 25 9.65 0.02 6.31
C CYS A 25 9.66 0.60 7.73
N VAL A 26 10.32 1.75 7.91
CA VAL A 26 10.55 2.39 9.21
C VAL A 26 9.23 2.77 9.90
N TYR A 27 8.23 3.20 9.16
CA TYR A 27 6.91 3.64 9.64
C TYR A 27 5.87 2.52 9.73
N CYS A 28 6.23 1.25 9.45
CA CYS A 28 5.29 0.16 9.23
C CYS A 28 4.39 -0.11 10.43
N PHE A 29 3.06 0.04 10.24
CA PHE A 29 2.09 -0.24 11.30
C PHE A 29 2.02 -1.73 11.64
N ALA A 30 2.21 -2.61 10.65
CA ALA A 30 2.18 -4.05 10.86
C ALA A 30 3.37 -4.51 11.70
N ARG A 31 4.58 -3.98 11.42
CA ARG A 31 5.77 -4.18 12.25
C ARG A 31 5.55 -3.67 13.67
N TYR A 32 5.07 -2.42 13.81
CA TYR A 32 4.77 -1.85 15.12
C TYR A 32 3.79 -2.72 15.91
N ASN A 33 2.71 -3.16 15.29
CA ASN A 33 1.75 -4.03 15.97
C ASN A 33 2.36 -5.38 16.36
N ALA A 34 3.05 -6.05 15.45
CA ALA A 34 3.62 -7.37 15.71
C ALA A 34 4.74 -7.35 16.75
N CYS A 35 5.66 -6.36 16.65
CA CYS A 35 6.89 -6.34 17.46
C CYS A 35 6.76 -5.51 18.74
N GLU A 36 5.99 -4.41 18.72
CA GLU A 36 5.93 -3.47 19.84
C GLU A 36 4.64 -3.60 20.65
N ARG A 37 3.48 -3.69 19.97
CA ARG A 37 2.17 -3.71 20.64
C ARG A 37 1.80 -5.10 21.15
N PHE A 38 1.86 -6.12 20.28
CA PHE A 38 1.48 -7.49 20.63
C PHE A 38 2.67 -8.36 21.00
N LYS A 39 3.90 -7.97 20.64
CA LYS A 39 5.16 -8.63 20.97
C LYS A 39 5.18 -10.12 20.63
N ASN A 40 4.58 -10.47 19.49
CA ASN A 40 4.53 -11.85 18.98
C ASN A 40 5.58 -12.14 17.91
N VAL A 41 6.35 -11.11 17.49
CA VAL A 41 7.50 -11.20 16.60
C VAL A 41 8.61 -10.34 17.18
N GLU A 42 9.84 -10.89 17.27
CA GLU A 42 11.01 -10.09 17.63
C GLU A 42 11.34 -9.08 16.53
N MET A 43 11.78 -7.86 16.91
CA MET A 43 12.06 -6.79 15.97
C MET A 43 13.06 -7.21 14.89
N GLY A 44 14.13 -7.93 15.25
CA GLY A 44 15.13 -8.44 14.32
C GLY A 44 14.66 -9.62 13.44
N ASP A 45 13.50 -10.19 13.75
CA ASP A 45 12.89 -11.25 12.96
C ASP A 45 11.82 -10.74 11.98
N TRP A 46 11.42 -9.47 12.11
CA TRP A 46 10.40 -8.89 11.22
C TRP A 46 10.76 -8.98 9.73
N PRO A 47 12.01 -8.68 9.30
CA PRO A 47 12.39 -8.80 7.88
C PRO A 47 12.48 -10.26 7.38
N LYS A 48 12.50 -11.24 8.29
CA LYS A 48 12.55 -12.68 7.97
C LYS A 48 11.14 -13.18 7.69
N GLU A 49 10.74 -13.12 6.46
CA GLU A 49 9.41 -13.56 6.02
C GLU A 49 9.19 -15.05 6.28
N LYS A 50 7.98 -15.39 6.74
CA LYS A 50 7.54 -16.78 6.96
C LYS A 50 6.22 -17.01 6.23
N VAL A 51 6.20 -17.97 5.29
CA VAL A 51 4.99 -18.31 4.55
C VAL A 51 4.04 -19.12 5.42
N ASN A 52 2.80 -18.66 5.50
CA ASN A 52 1.69 -19.40 6.09
C ASN A 52 0.89 -20.12 4.99
N TRP A 53 1.29 -21.33 4.65
CA TRP A 53 0.63 -22.12 3.60
C TRP A 53 -0.83 -22.46 3.92
N LYS A 54 -1.22 -22.54 5.19
CA LYS A 54 -2.62 -22.72 5.58
C LYS A 54 -3.46 -21.53 5.12
N ASN A 55 -2.96 -20.32 5.31
CA ASN A 55 -3.63 -19.11 4.85
C ASN A 55 -3.58 -18.97 3.33
N ALA A 56 -2.44 -19.26 2.70
CA ALA A 56 -2.31 -19.22 1.24
C ALA A 56 -3.29 -20.18 0.54
N LYS A 57 -3.50 -21.37 1.11
CA LYS A 57 -4.42 -22.41 0.58
C LYS A 57 -5.84 -22.30 1.13
N LYS A 58 -6.16 -21.26 1.90
CA LYS A 58 -7.51 -21.07 2.45
C LYS A 58 -8.52 -20.98 1.30
N ARG A 59 -9.60 -21.74 1.41
CA ARG A 59 -10.75 -21.61 0.51
C ARG A 59 -11.62 -20.43 0.94
N TRP A 60 -12.04 -19.64 -0.02
CA TRP A 60 -12.94 -18.52 0.19
C TRP A 60 -14.32 -18.85 -0.37
N SER A 61 -15.35 -18.31 0.24
CA SER A 61 -16.67 -18.17 -0.37
C SER A 61 -16.76 -16.83 -1.10
N LYS A 62 -17.76 -16.66 -1.96
CA LYS A 62 -18.08 -15.33 -2.50
C LYS A 62 -18.57 -14.46 -1.35
N ILE A 63 -18.04 -13.24 -1.26
CA ILE A 63 -18.50 -12.18 -0.34
C ILE A 63 -18.93 -10.97 -1.16
N ASP A 64 -19.75 -10.15 -0.57
CA ASP A 64 -20.11 -8.85 -1.14
C ASP A 64 -19.03 -7.82 -0.77
N GLY A 65 -18.54 -7.07 -1.77
CA GLY A 65 -17.44 -6.12 -1.63
C GLY A 65 -16.06 -6.68 -1.98
N THR A 66 -15.04 -5.86 -1.73
CA THR A 66 -13.65 -6.10 -2.14
C THR A 66 -12.83 -6.73 -1.01
N ILE A 67 -11.98 -7.69 -1.34
CA ILE A 67 -10.97 -8.25 -0.43
C ILE A 67 -9.63 -7.58 -0.71
N MET A 68 -9.00 -7.01 0.30
CA MET A 68 -7.65 -6.45 0.18
C MET A 68 -6.58 -7.50 0.48
N PHE A 69 -5.60 -7.61 -0.39
CA PHE A 69 -4.44 -8.49 -0.25
C PHE A 69 -3.18 -7.79 -0.77
N PRO A 70 -2.06 -7.90 -0.07
CA PRO A 70 -1.96 -8.14 1.37
C PRO A 70 -2.18 -6.85 2.19
N THR A 71 -2.30 -6.98 3.52
CA THR A 71 -2.45 -5.81 4.41
C THR A 71 -1.36 -5.68 5.47
N THR A 72 -0.61 -6.75 5.73
CA THR A 72 0.42 -6.79 6.78
C THR A 72 1.82 -7.14 6.27
N HIS A 73 1.95 -7.45 5.01
CA HIS A 73 3.22 -7.71 4.32
C HIS A 73 3.16 -7.15 2.89
N ASP A 74 4.27 -7.11 2.20
CA ASP A 74 4.30 -6.84 0.77
C ASP A 74 4.38 -8.15 -0.04
N ILE A 75 4.28 -8.05 -1.37
CA ILE A 75 4.50 -9.17 -2.29
C ILE A 75 5.95 -9.11 -2.76
N THR A 76 6.74 -10.06 -2.31
CA THR A 76 8.18 -10.11 -2.52
C THR A 76 8.59 -11.30 -3.39
N PRO A 77 9.70 -11.21 -4.12
CA PRO A 77 10.23 -12.32 -4.92
C PRO A 77 10.47 -13.58 -4.09
N ASN A 78 10.39 -14.75 -4.73
CA ASN A 78 10.87 -15.98 -4.11
C ASN A 78 12.39 -15.88 -3.85
N GLU A 79 12.86 -16.46 -2.75
CA GLU A 79 14.27 -16.50 -2.41
C GLU A 79 14.66 -17.90 -1.92
N GLY A 80 15.44 -18.61 -2.71
CA GLY A 80 15.81 -19.99 -2.43
C GLY A 80 14.56 -20.88 -2.24
N GLU A 81 14.43 -21.49 -1.06
CA GLU A 81 13.28 -22.29 -0.69
C GLU A 81 12.08 -21.48 -0.18
N LEU A 82 12.29 -20.21 0.10
CA LEU A 82 11.23 -19.30 0.56
C LEU A 82 10.34 -18.88 -0.63
N LYS A 83 9.16 -19.44 -0.72
CA LYS A 83 8.22 -19.29 -1.84
C LYS A 83 7.14 -18.22 -1.56
N THR A 84 7.56 -16.99 -1.25
CA THR A 84 6.66 -15.89 -0.90
C THR A 84 5.75 -15.47 -2.05
N LEU A 85 6.31 -15.32 -3.25
CA LEU A 85 5.53 -14.99 -4.45
C LEU A 85 4.56 -16.11 -4.83
N ASP A 86 5.01 -17.36 -4.76
CA ASP A 86 4.16 -18.52 -5.10
C ASP A 86 2.99 -18.65 -4.11
N ALA A 87 3.24 -18.43 -2.81
CA ALA A 87 2.20 -18.41 -1.79
C ALA A 87 1.21 -17.25 -1.99
N SER A 88 1.69 -16.09 -2.39
CA SER A 88 0.85 -14.91 -2.70
C SER A 88 -0.04 -15.18 -3.90
N ILE A 89 0.48 -15.78 -4.97
CA ILE A 89 -0.29 -16.15 -6.15
C ILE A 89 -1.34 -17.23 -5.81
N GLU A 90 -0.98 -18.23 -5.02
CA GLU A 90 -1.92 -19.27 -4.56
C GLU A 90 -3.07 -18.65 -3.75
N CYS A 91 -2.75 -17.72 -2.83
CA CYS A 91 -3.75 -17.01 -2.05
C CYS A 91 -4.70 -16.21 -2.94
N LEU A 92 -4.17 -15.45 -3.88
CA LEU A 92 -4.94 -14.64 -4.83
C LEU A 92 -5.86 -15.52 -5.69
N LYS A 93 -5.38 -16.63 -6.23
CA LYS A 93 -6.20 -17.56 -7.00
C LYS A 93 -7.35 -18.15 -6.17
N ASN A 94 -7.08 -18.50 -4.91
CA ASN A 94 -8.12 -19.03 -4.02
C ASN A 94 -9.18 -17.99 -3.64
N ILE A 95 -8.80 -16.70 -3.54
CA ILE A 95 -9.75 -15.60 -3.34
C ILE A 95 -10.60 -15.36 -4.60
N LEU A 96 -9.97 -15.36 -5.78
CA LEU A 96 -10.61 -15.03 -7.06
C LEU A 96 -11.52 -16.15 -7.58
N LYS A 97 -11.19 -17.41 -7.31
CA LYS A 97 -11.92 -18.58 -7.82
C LYS A 97 -13.44 -18.55 -7.57
N PRO A 98 -13.98 -18.15 -6.41
CA PRO A 98 -15.42 -17.99 -6.20
C PRO A 98 -16.01 -16.72 -6.80
N GLY A 99 -15.22 -15.90 -7.52
CA GLY A 99 -15.67 -14.68 -8.19
C GLY A 99 -15.56 -13.41 -7.34
N ASN A 100 -14.76 -13.40 -6.27
CA ASN A 100 -14.51 -12.19 -5.47
C ASN A 100 -13.75 -11.12 -6.26
N ASP A 101 -13.95 -9.87 -5.87
CA ASP A 101 -13.13 -8.75 -6.31
C ASP A 101 -11.94 -8.57 -5.34
N VAL A 102 -10.76 -8.31 -5.89
CA VAL A 102 -9.52 -8.21 -5.11
C VAL A 102 -8.83 -6.88 -5.37
N LEU A 103 -8.48 -6.20 -4.27
CA LEU A 103 -7.57 -5.07 -4.26
C LEU A 103 -6.18 -5.55 -3.85
N ILE A 104 -5.23 -5.55 -4.79
CA ILE A 104 -3.83 -5.89 -4.52
C ILE A 104 -3.06 -4.61 -4.17
N VAL A 105 -2.55 -4.53 -2.93
CA VAL A 105 -1.80 -3.37 -2.45
C VAL A 105 -0.37 -3.78 -2.10
N SER A 106 0.61 -3.18 -2.76
CA SER A 106 2.03 -3.49 -2.51
C SER A 106 2.93 -2.35 -2.96
N LYS A 107 4.16 -2.33 -2.42
CA LYS A 107 5.34 -1.68 -3.01
C LYS A 107 5.93 -2.70 -3.98
N PRO A 108 5.66 -2.58 -5.29
CA PRO A 108 5.76 -3.71 -6.20
C PRO A 108 7.18 -3.95 -6.71
N HIS A 109 7.57 -5.24 -6.82
CA HIS A 109 8.71 -5.69 -7.59
C HIS A 109 8.27 -6.10 -9.00
N ILE A 110 9.02 -5.70 -10.03
CA ILE A 110 8.63 -5.92 -11.43
C ILE A 110 8.51 -7.41 -11.78
N GLU A 111 9.39 -8.27 -11.24
CA GLU A 111 9.27 -9.72 -11.45
C GLU A 111 7.97 -10.28 -10.85
N CYS A 112 7.59 -9.77 -9.66
CA CYS A 112 6.35 -10.19 -8.99
C CYS A 112 5.13 -9.80 -9.82
N ILE A 113 5.06 -8.54 -10.24
CA ILE A 113 3.91 -8.02 -10.99
C ILE A 113 3.81 -8.69 -12.36
N THR A 114 4.92 -8.90 -13.05
CA THR A 114 4.94 -9.64 -14.33
C THR A 114 4.37 -11.04 -14.16
N LYS A 115 4.80 -11.79 -13.14
CA LYS A 115 4.30 -13.13 -12.87
C LYS A 115 2.82 -13.12 -12.46
N ILE A 116 2.41 -12.20 -11.59
CA ILE A 116 1.01 -12.06 -11.16
C ILE A 116 0.09 -11.72 -12.33
N CYS A 117 0.46 -10.78 -13.18
CA CYS A 117 -0.32 -10.41 -14.37
C CYS A 117 -0.52 -11.63 -15.30
N LYS A 118 0.53 -12.42 -15.51
CA LYS A 118 0.44 -13.67 -16.29
C LYS A 118 -0.50 -14.69 -15.65
N GLU A 119 -0.31 -14.95 -14.35
CA GLU A 119 -1.04 -16.00 -13.62
C GLU A 119 -2.51 -15.67 -13.36
N LEU A 120 -2.84 -14.36 -13.30
CA LEU A 120 -4.19 -13.85 -13.05
C LEU A 120 -4.88 -13.28 -14.28
N ALA A 121 -4.35 -13.47 -15.49
CA ALA A 121 -4.89 -12.88 -16.72
C ALA A 121 -6.39 -13.17 -16.95
N VAL A 122 -6.85 -14.34 -16.57
CA VAL A 122 -8.29 -14.73 -16.68
C VAL A 122 -9.19 -14.03 -15.65
N TYR A 123 -8.61 -13.38 -14.65
CA TYR A 123 -9.32 -12.65 -13.59
C TYR A 123 -9.11 -11.13 -13.65
N LYS A 124 -8.55 -10.59 -14.73
CA LYS A 124 -8.13 -9.18 -14.80
C LYS A 124 -9.25 -8.19 -14.44
N ASP A 125 -10.49 -8.49 -14.78
CA ASP A 125 -11.64 -7.63 -14.48
C ASP A 125 -12.03 -7.63 -12.99
N LYS A 126 -11.52 -8.61 -12.21
CA LYS A 126 -11.73 -8.79 -10.78
C LYS A 126 -10.56 -8.30 -9.93
N VAL A 127 -9.50 -7.82 -10.55
CA VAL A 127 -8.27 -7.38 -9.88
C VAL A 127 -8.06 -5.89 -10.11
N LEU A 128 -7.89 -5.15 -9.02
CA LEU A 128 -7.40 -3.78 -9.01
C LEU A 128 -6.02 -3.79 -8.34
N PHE A 129 -4.98 -3.39 -9.05
CA PHE A 129 -3.68 -3.09 -8.45
C PHE A 129 -3.68 -1.67 -7.88
N ARG A 130 -3.24 -1.54 -6.64
CA ARG A 130 -2.97 -0.24 -5.99
C ARG A 130 -1.55 -0.23 -5.48
N PHE A 131 -0.65 0.35 -6.26
CA PHE A 131 0.75 0.40 -5.90
C PHE A 131 1.05 1.54 -4.93
N THR A 132 1.77 1.22 -3.85
CA THR A 132 2.20 2.24 -2.89
C THR A 132 3.43 2.97 -3.43
N ILE A 133 3.28 4.27 -3.69
CA ILE A 133 4.32 5.16 -4.18
C ILE A 133 4.24 6.46 -3.38
N GLY A 134 5.09 6.61 -2.37
CA GLY A 134 5.02 7.73 -1.42
C GLY A 134 5.90 8.92 -1.80
N ALA A 135 6.88 8.74 -2.69
CA ALA A 135 7.78 9.76 -3.20
C ALA A 135 8.39 9.33 -4.54
N MET A 136 8.90 10.30 -5.31
CA MET A 136 9.76 10.05 -6.48
C MET A 136 11.24 10.01 -6.12
N ASP A 137 11.63 10.72 -5.07
CA ASP A 137 13.02 10.78 -4.60
C ASP A 137 13.41 9.45 -3.93
N ASN A 138 14.39 8.76 -4.54
CA ASN A 138 14.87 7.49 -4.03
C ASN A 138 15.64 7.60 -2.70
N GLU A 139 16.20 8.76 -2.35
CA GLU A 139 16.83 8.96 -1.04
C GLU A 139 15.78 9.01 0.07
N ILE A 140 14.64 9.66 -0.20
CA ILE A 140 13.48 9.65 0.70
C ILE A 140 12.94 8.21 0.83
N LEU A 141 12.74 7.51 -0.30
CA LEU A 141 12.26 6.13 -0.30
C LEU A 141 13.21 5.22 0.48
N LYS A 142 14.52 5.30 0.22
CA LYS A 142 15.52 4.46 0.89
C LYS A 142 15.58 4.66 2.39
N HIS A 143 15.38 5.89 2.87
CA HIS A 143 15.31 6.14 4.32
C HIS A 143 14.08 5.49 4.95
N TRP A 144 12.91 5.66 4.33
CA TRP A 144 11.65 5.19 4.90
C TRP A 144 11.34 3.72 4.62
N GLU A 145 11.83 3.19 3.51
CA GLU A 145 11.51 1.88 2.94
C GLU A 145 12.80 1.19 2.43
N PRO A 146 13.76 0.90 3.31
CA PRO A 146 15.16 0.63 2.96
C PRO A 146 15.37 -0.54 1.99
N ASN A 147 14.47 -1.52 1.99
CA ASN A 147 14.59 -2.71 1.16
C ASN A 147 13.43 -2.84 0.14
N ALA A 148 12.62 -1.79 -0.01
CA ALA A 148 11.57 -1.77 -1.01
C ALA A 148 12.11 -1.27 -2.37
N PRO A 149 11.42 -1.57 -3.49
CA PRO A 149 11.82 -1.11 -4.80
C PRO A 149 11.93 0.41 -4.93
N SER A 150 12.79 0.87 -5.84
CA SER A 150 12.91 2.27 -6.21
C SER A 150 11.63 2.84 -6.83
N PHE A 151 11.53 4.17 -6.93
CA PHE A 151 10.45 4.81 -7.67
C PHE A 151 10.33 4.28 -9.10
N GLY A 152 11.46 4.20 -9.82
CA GLY A 152 11.48 3.71 -11.21
C GLY A 152 10.88 2.33 -11.35
N GLU A 153 11.28 1.37 -10.50
CA GLU A 153 10.74 0.01 -10.55
C GLU A 153 9.23 -0.03 -10.22
N ARG A 154 8.76 0.77 -9.27
CA ARG A 154 7.31 0.87 -8.97
C ARG A 154 6.53 1.48 -10.12
N PHE A 155 7.11 2.46 -10.80
CA PHE A 155 6.53 3.08 -11.99
C PHE A 155 6.47 2.10 -13.16
N ASP A 156 7.53 1.33 -13.40
CA ASP A 156 7.55 0.25 -14.40
C ASP A 156 6.47 -0.81 -14.10
N CYS A 157 6.25 -1.15 -12.84
CA CYS A 157 5.18 -2.05 -12.42
C CYS A 157 3.79 -1.48 -12.74
N LEU A 158 3.56 -0.19 -12.50
CA LEU A 158 2.30 0.49 -12.82
C LEU A 158 2.04 0.45 -14.33
N GLN A 159 3.05 0.83 -15.12
CA GLN A 159 2.95 0.76 -16.58
C GLN A 159 2.71 -0.66 -17.09
N HIS A 160 3.40 -1.65 -16.50
CA HIS A 160 3.24 -3.06 -16.88
C HIS A 160 1.81 -3.56 -16.62
N ALA A 161 1.28 -3.34 -15.42
CA ALA A 161 -0.07 -3.74 -15.07
C ALA A 161 -1.14 -3.05 -15.96
N PHE A 162 -0.95 -1.74 -16.21
CA PHE A 162 -1.79 -0.97 -17.12
C PHE A 162 -1.78 -1.54 -18.56
N LYS A 163 -0.58 -1.79 -19.13
CA LYS A 163 -0.43 -2.37 -20.47
C LYS A 163 -0.98 -3.79 -20.56
N ALA A 164 -0.94 -4.56 -19.47
CA ALA A 164 -1.54 -5.89 -19.39
C ALA A 164 -3.09 -5.87 -19.28
N GLY A 165 -3.69 -4.67 -19.21
CA GLY A 165 -5.14 -4.46 -19.19
C GLY A 165 -5.80 -4.70 -17.83
N PHE A 166 -5.04 -4.65 -16.75
CA PHE A 166 -5.58 -4.66 -15.39
C PHE A 166 -6.05 -3.26 -14.97
N LYS A 167 -6.98 -3.21 -14.02
CA LYS A 167 -7.30 -1.96 -13.34
C LYS A 167 -6.12 -1.55 -12.46
N THR A 168 -5.78 -0.26 -12.48
CA THR A 168 -4.61 0.30 -11.80
C THR A 168 -4.98 1.50 -10.95
N SER A 169 -4.32 1.63 -9.82
CA SER A 169 -4.47 2.70 -8.83
C SER A 169 -3.13 2.93 -8.15
N VAL A 170 -2.96 4.09 -7.54
CA VAL A 170 -1.79 4.39 -6.72
C VAL A 170 -2.24 4.82 -5.33
N SER A 171 -1.45 4.48 -4.32
CA SER A 171 -1.57 4.98 -2.96
C SER A 171 -0.30 5.72 -2.56
N SER A 172 -0.36 7.04 -2.45
CA SER A 172 0.60 7.85 -1.73
C SER A 172 0.18 7.94 -0.26
N GLU A 173 0.15 6.78 0.40
CA GLU A 173 -0.12 6.65 1.84
C GLU A 173 0.88 5.65 2.46
N PRO A 174 1.83 6.19 3.22
CA PRO A 174 1.99 7.61 3.53
C PRO A 174 2.57 8.42 2.35
N MET A 175 2.12 9.68 2.22
CA MET A 175 2.80 10.69 1.44
C MET A 175 4.13 11.01 2.12
N LEU A 176 5.24 10.60 1.52
CA LEU A 176 6.59 10.75 2.07
C LEU A 176 7.25 12.07 1.65
N ASP A 177 6.79 12.62 0.54
CA ASP A 177 7.28 13.88 -0.03
C ASP A 177 6.11 14.78 -0.43
N SER A 178 5.82 15.78 0.40
CA SER A 178 4.75 16.73 0.12
C SER A 178 5.12 17.73 -0.97
N ASP A 179 6.40 17.98 -1.20
CA ASP A 179 6.84 18.98 -2.18
C ASP A 179 6.80 18.39 -3.60
N GLY A 180 7.10 17.10 -3.74
CA GLY A 180 7.07 16.38 -5.01
C GLY A 180 5.72 15.72 -5.35
N VAL A 181 4.72 15.73 -4.45
CA VAL A 181 3.49 14.94 -4.62
C VAL A 181 2.66 15.33 -5.85
N ILE A 182 2.61 16.60 -6.20
CA ILE A 182 1.87 17.10 -7.37
C ILE A 182 2.54 16.61 -8.65
N GLN A 183 3.85 16.79 -8.78
CA GLN A 183 4.61 16.30 -9.92
C GLN A 183 4.52 14.78 -10.04
N MET A 184 4.55 14.07 -8.93
CA MET A 184 4.35 12.61 -8.89
C MET A 184 2.96 12.24 -9.38
N PHE A 185 1.93 12.96 -8.97
CA PHE A 185 0.56 12.76 -9.44
C PHE A 185 0.48 12.87 -10.98
N ASP A 186 0.97 13.97 -11.54
CA ASP A 186 0.95 14.22 -12.99
C ASP A 186 1.68 13.11 -13.78
N MET A 187 2.78 12.58 -13.25
CA MET A 187 3.56 11.51 -13.89
C MET A 187 2.82 10.17 -13.86
N LEU A 188 2.10 9.87 -12.78
CA LEU A 188 1.45 8.57 -12.58
C LEU A 188 0.05 8.50 -13.19
N GLU A 189 -0.68 9.63 -13.23
CA GLU A 189 -2.08 9.75 -13.63
C GLU A 189 -2.39 9.07 -14.98
N PRO A 190 -1.56 9.17 -16.05
CA PRO A 190 -1.85 8.55 -17.35
C PRO A 190 -1.93 7.01 -17.31
N TYR A 191 -1.37 6.37 -16.28
CA TYR A 191 -1.34 4.92 -16.12
C TYR A 191 -2.29 4.42 -15.03
N VAL A 192 -3.15 5.31 -14.49
CA VAL A 192 -4.15 4.99 -13.48
C VAL A 192 -5.54 4.94 -14.10
N THR A 193 -6.23 3.83 -13.91
CA THR A 193 -7.60 3.62 -14.40
C THR A 193 -8.66 3.83 -13.32
N ASP A 194 -8.27 3.81 -12.04
CA ASP A 194 -9.16 3.99 -10.88
C ASP A 194 -8.86 5.32 -10.17
N ALA A 195 -7.93 5.35 -9.24
CA ALA A 195 -7.63 6.55 -8.46
C ALA A 195 -6.18 6.60 -7.95
N ILE A 196 -5.73 7.82 -7.65
CA ILE A 196 -4.52 8.11 -6.88
C ILE A 196 -4.96 8.62 -5.50
N TRP A 197 -4.67 7.82 -4.48
CA TRP A 197 -5.00 8.12 -3.09
C TRP A 197 -3.87 8.85 -2.40
N ILE A 198 -4.17 9.96 -1.72
CA ILE A 198 -3.19 10.73 -0.96
C ILE A 198 -3.59 10.73 0.52
N GLY A 199 -2.62 10.40 1.38
CA GLY A 199 -2.84 10.31 2.83
C GLY A 199 -1.60 10.59 3.65
N LYS A 200 -1.80 10.98 4.92
CA LYS A 200 -0.72 11.28 5.87
C LYS A 200 0.00 10.03 6.35
N MET A 201 1.24 10.19 6.78
CA MET A 201 1.89 9.23 7.67
C MET A 201 1.29 9.39 9.08
N ASN A 202 0.38 8.50 9.44
CA ASN A 202 -0.26 8.54 10.75
C ASN A 202 0.67 8.03 11.85
N ASN A 203 0.60 8.68 13.03
CA ASN A 203 1.33 8.26 14.24
C ASN A 203 2.86 8.17 14.05
N VAL A 204 3.46 9.05 13.26
CA VAL A 204 4.91 9.02 12.97
C VAL A 204 5.75 8.98 14.25
N ARG A 205 5.44 9.81 15.25
CA ARG A 205 6.19 9.88 16.51
C ARG A 205 6.05 8.63 17.39
N GLN A 206 4.99 7.86 17.20
CA GLN A 206 4.78 6.60 17.92
C GLN A 206 5.51 5.44 17.24
N ARG A 207 5.54 5.42 15.90
CA ARG A 207 6.06 4.29 15.11
C ARG A 207 7.54 4.43 14.77
N VAL A 208 8.05 5.66 14.72
CA VAL A 208 9.42 5.98 14.30
C VAL A 208 10.25 6.39 15.50
N LYS A 209 11.30 5.62 15.78
CA LYS A 209 12.30 5.94 16.81
C LYS A 209 13.39 6.81 16.17
N VAL A 210 13.48 8.05 16.61
CA VAL A 210 14.54 8.98 16.17
C VAL A 210 15.84 8.62 16.90
N GLN A 211 16.78 8.00 16.20
CA GLN A 211 18.07 7.58 16.75
C GLN A 211 19.25 8.38 16.18
N THR A 212 19.09 8.90 14.96
CA THR A 212 20.13 9.61 14.21
C THR A 212 19.67 11.00 13.79
N ALA A 213 20.62 11.86 13.37
CA ALA A 213 20.33 13.15 12.78
C ALA A 213 19.52 13.00 11.46
N ALA A 214 19.76 11.93 10.72
CA ALA A 214 19.01 11.61 9.52
C ALA A 214 17.54 11.31 9.84
N ASP A 215 17.27 10.46 10.85
CA ASP A 215 15.89 10.17 11.28
C ASP A 215 15.16 11.45 11.67
N LYS A 216 15.85 12.32 12.44
CA LYS A 216 15.27 13.63 12.84
C LYS A 216 14.92 14.46 11.61
N LYS A 217 15.86 14.58 10.65
CA LYS A 217 15.63 15.34 9.40
C LYS A 217 14.37 14.86 8.68
N TYR A 218 14.27 13.55 8.44
CA TYR A 218 13.15 12.98 7.68
C TYR A 218 11.83 13.02 8.45
N VAL A 219 11.84 12.83 9.77
CA VAL A 219 10.64 13.01 10.62
C VAL A 219 10.18 14.48 10.58
N ASP A 220 11.11 15.45 10.69
CA ASP A 220 10.78 16.86 10.60
C ASP A 220 10.20 17.24 9.21
N MET A 221 10.71 16.63 8.12
CA MET A 221 10.13 16.78 6.77
C MET A 221 8.68 16.30 6.71
N ILE A 222 8.40 15.09 7.23
CA ILE A 222 7.03 14.57 7.29
C ILE A 222 6.11 15.49 8.11
N VAL A 223 6.54 15.89 9.30
CA VAL A 223 5.74 16.75 10.18
C VAL A 223 5.43 18.09 9.51
N LYS A 224 6.43 18.69 8.85
CA LYS A 224 6.28 19.95 8.10
C LYS A 224 5.37 19.78 6.87
N GLY A 225 5.57 18.70 6.11
CA GLY A 225 4.82 18.41 4.89
C GLY A 225 3.37 17.97 5.12
N GLN A 226 2.99 17.71 6.39
CA GLN A 226 1.64 17.26 6.76
C GLN A 226 0.91 18.26 7.69
N THR A 227 1.34 19.51 7.70
CA THR A 227 0.59 20.60 8.37
C THR A 227 -0.74 20.82 7.65
N ASP A 228 -1.74 21.30 8.37
CA ASP A 228 -3.06 21.59 7.81
C ASP A 228 -2.98 22.58 6.65
N ALA A 229 -2.08 23.59 6.73
CA ALA A 229 -1.85 24.53 5.64
C ALA A 229 -1.35 23.81 4.38
N ARG A 230 -0.32 22.95 4.50
CA ARG A 230 0.22 22.21 3.36
C ARG A 230 -0.77 21.22 2.74
N ILE A 231 -1.58 20.56 3.58
CA ILE A 231 -2.66 19.69 3.11
C ILE A 231 -3.68 20.46 2.28
N ARG A 232 -4.07 21.66 2.73
CA ARG A 232 -5.00 22.52 1.99
C ARG A 232 -4.42 23.01 0.67
N GLU A 233 -3.14 23.35 0.60
CA GLU A 233 -2.46 23.71 -0.66
C GLU A 233 -2.50 22.55 -1.68
N ILE A 234 -2.14 21.33 -1.25
CA ILE A 234 -2.19 20.14 -2.11
C ILE A 234 -3.62 19.88 -2.57
N TYR A 235 -4.59 19.99 -1.66
CA TYR A 235 -6.00 19.80 -1.98
C TYR A 235 -6.49 20.82 -3.01
N GLU A 236 -6.22 22.11 -2.82
CA GLU A 236 -6.64 23.17 -3.77
C GLU A 236 -6.05 22.95 -5.17
N THR A 237 -4.86 22.37 -5.27
CA THR A 237 -4.22 22.09 -6.57
C THR A 237 -4.84 20.89 -7.29
N LEU A 238 -5.23 19.85 -6.56
CA LEU A 238 -5.62 18.56 -7.16
C LEU A 238 -7.11 18.24 -7.06
N LYS A 239 -7.90 18.99 -6.28
CA LYS A 239 -9.30 18.64 -5.95
C LYS A 239 -10.23 18.45 -7.15
N ASP A 240 -9.92 19.12 -8.26
CA ASP A 240 -10.76 19.08 -9.47
C ASP A 240 -10.38 17.94 -10.43
N ASP A 241 -9.30 17.21 -10.12
CA ASP A 241 -8.92 16.03 -10.92
C ASP A 241 -9.82 14.83 -10.56
N PRO A 242 -10.46 14.17 -11.53
CA PRO A 242 -11.38 13.08 -11.28
C PRO A 242 -10.72 11.82 -10.70
N LYS A 243 -9.42 11.67 -10.84
CA LYS A 243 -8.66 10.51 -10.33
C LYS A 243 -8.07 10.71 -8.94
N VAL A 244 -8.06 11.93 -8.38
CA VAL A 244 -7.57 12.11 -7.02
C VAL A 244 -8.58 11.61 -6.00
N ARG A 245 -8.09 11.00 -4.93
CA ARG A 245 -8.87 10.60 -3.76
C ARG A 245 -8.09 10.90 -2.48
N TRP A 246 -8.83 11.22 -1.44
CA TRP A 246 -8.27 11.66 -0.17
C TRP A 246 -8.53 10.60 0.91
N LYS A 247 -7.47 10.19 1.59
CA LYS A 247 -7.60 9.30 2.75
C LYS A 247 -8.25 10.01 3.93
N GLU A 248 -8.83 9.24 4.83
CA GLU A 248 -9.44 9.73 6.07
C GLU A 248 -8.59 10.81 6.79
N SER A 249 -7.27 10.64 6.78
CA SER A 249 -6.34 11.57 7.40
C SER A 249 -6.29 12.97 6.73
N PHE A 250 -6.53 13.06 5.43
CA PHE A 250 -6.70 14.31 4.68
C PHE A 250 -8.13 14.84 4.85
N LYS A 251 -9.13 14.00 4.66
CA LYS A 251 -10.55 14.37 4.80
C LYS A 251 -10.84 15.01 6.16
N THR A 252 -10.25 14.48 7.24
CA THR A 252 -10.41 15.04 8.59
C THR A 252 -9.89 16.50 8.68
N VAL A 253 -8.77 16.82 8.06
CA VAL A 253 -8.20 18.20 8.04
C VAL A 253 -9.05 19.14 7.18
N LEU A 254 -9.60 18.59 6.09
CA LEU A 254 -10.37 19.36 5.09
C LEU A 254 -11.85 19.53 5.46
N GLY A 255 -12.34 18.76 6.45
CA GLY A 255 -13.77 18.74 6.80
C GLY A 255 -14.62 18.01 5.75
N LEU A 256 -14.02 17.10 4.99
CA LEU A 256 -14.73 16.30 4.00
C LEU A 256 -15.44 15.09 4.65
N GLU A 257 -16.46 14.60 3.97
CA GLU A 257 -17.24 13.45 4.40
C GLU A 257 -16.38 12.18 4.47
N LEU A 258 -16.57 11.41 5.54
CA LEU A 258 -15.88 10.14 5.76
C LEU A 258 -16.79 8.98 5.36
N ALA A 259 -16.19 7.85 4.94
CA ALA A 259 -16.93 6.64 4.66
C ALA A 259 -17.70 6.15 5.92
N GLU A 260 -18.93 5.76 5.74
CA GLU A 260 -19.78 5.21 6.81
C GLU A 260 -19.69 3.68 6.88
N GLU A 261 -19.41 3.03 5.75
CA GLU A 261 -19.30 1.58 5.61
C GLU A 261 -17.94 1.15 5.06
N ALA A 262 -17.53 -0.07 5.39
CA ALA A 262 -16.27 -0.62 4.91
C ALA A 262 -16.27 -0.80 3.38
N GLY A 263 -15.17 -0.39 2.73
CA GLY A 263 -14.99 -0.53 1.29
C GLY A 263 -15.76 0.48 0.44
N THR A 264 -16.36 1.49 1.05
CA THR A 264 -17.18 2.49 0.33
C THR A 264 -16.52 3.85 0.19
N ASP A 265 -15.27 4.03 0.64
CA ASP A 265 -14.58 5.32 0.51
C ASP A 265 -14.29 5.65 -0.97
N LYS A 266 -14.55 6.93 -1.34
CA LYS A 266 -14.48 7.43 -2.72
C LYS A 266 -13.67 8.72 -2.78
#